data_cc4af2710c680af3f4863ec0ac2e9bf5
#
_entry.id   cc4af2710c680af3f4863ec0ac2e9bf5
#
_cell.length_a   1.000
_cell.length_b   1.000
_cell.length_c   1.000
_cell.angle_alpha   90.00
_cell.angle_beta   90.00
_cell.angle_gamma   90.00
#
_symmetry.space_group_name_H-M   'P 1'
#
loop_
_entity.id
_entity.type
_entity.pdbx_description
1 polymer ?
#
loop_
_entity_poly.entity_id
_entity_poly.type
_entity_poly.pdbx_seq_one_letter_code
_entity_poly.pdbx_strand_id
1 'polypeptide(L)'
;PEDIERVASVLLNEPFAEAAAKTAEIQAARGLALADVVRQLCEYVFRLHLPPKARARLVSEMADVEHRLAYVTHEKMQLYALVGAFAAAKEDVVKAAVN
;
A
#
# COMPACT_ATOMS: atom_id res chain seq x y z
N PRO A 1 -14.34 3.13 0.15
CA PRO A 1 -14.77 3.00 1.52
C PRO A 1 -13.78 3.53 2.55
N GLU A 2 -14.30 3.85 3.70
CA GLU A 2 -13.54 4.46 4.78
C GLU A 2 -12.34 3.64 5.24
N ASP A 3 -12.47 2.32 5.27
CA ASP A 3 -11.36 1.45 5.71
C ASP A 3 -10.17 1.56 4.77
N ILE A 4 -10.41 1.62 3.47
CA ILE A 4 -9.33 1.73 2.50
C ILE A 4 -8.68 3.11 2.57
N GLU A 5 -9.45 4.15 2.79
CA GLU A 5 -8.90 5.50 2.99
C GLU A 5 -8.02 5.55 4.22
N ARG A 6 -8.43 4.88 5.31
CA ARG A 6 -7.63 4.80 6.53
C ARG A 6 -6.32 4.03 6.29
N VAL A 7 -6.39 2.90 5.61
CA VAL A 7 -5.20 2.13 5.27
C VAL A 7 -4.25 2.96 4.40
N ALA A 8 -4.78 3.62 3.39
CA ALA A 8 -3.97 4.48 2.53
C ALA A 8 -3.29 5.60 3.33
N SER A 9 -4.04 6.25 4.22
CA SER A 9 -3.49 7.30 5.06
C SER A 9 -2.36 6.78 5.95
N VAL A 10 -2.56 5.62 6.56
CA VAL A 10 -1.55 4.98 7.40
C VAL A 10 -0.29 4.66 6.58
N LEU A 11 -0.46 4.05 5.42
CA LEU A 11 0.66 3.67 4.55
C LEU A 11 1.44 4.88 4.02
N LEU A 12 0.74 5.98 3.78
CA LEU A 12 1.35 7.19 3.24
C LEU A 12 2.01 8.07 4.31
N ASN A 13 1.58 7.97 5.56
CA ASN A 13 1.99 8.94 6.58
C ASN A 13 2.77 8.35 7.75
N GLU A 14 2.62 7.05 8.04
CA GLU A 14 3.26 6.44 9.20
C GLU A 14 4.62 5.83 8.85
N PRO A 15 5.55 5.77 9.80
CA PRO A 15 6.79 5.03 9.59
C PRO A 15 6.51 3.55 9.34
N PHE A 16 7.48 2.85 8.75
CA PHE A 16 7.30 1.48 8.27
C PHE A 16 6.67 0.54 9.31
N ALA A 17 7.26 0.47 10.50
CA ALA A 17 6.80 -0.49 11.51
C ALA A 17 5.37 -0.18 11.97
N GLU A 18 5.07 1.10 12.19
CA GLU A 18 3.74 1.54 12.60
C GLU A 18 2.72 1.34 11.49
N ALA A 19 3.11 1.60 10.25
CA ALA A 19 2.22 1.39 9.10
C ALA A 19 1.86 -0.09 8.98
N ALA A 20 2.83 -0.99 9.13
CA ALA A 20 2.57 -2.43 9.07
C ALA A 20 1.64 -2.87 10.20
N ALA A 21 1.91 -2.44 11.42
CA ALA A 21 1.11 -2.81 12.58
C ALA A 21 -0.33 -2.30 12.48
N LYS A 22 -0.51 -1.05 12.11
CA LYS A 22 -1.83 -0.44 11.99
C LYS A 22 -2.66 -1.04 10.86
N THR A 23 -2.01 -1.34 9.74
CA THR A 23 -2.71 -2.01 8.63
C THR A 23 -3.18 -3.39 9.05
N ALA A 24 -2.32 -4.16 9.74
CA ALA A 24 -2.70 -5.47 10.26
C ALA A 24 -3.87 -5.37 11.25
N GLU A 25 -3.88 -4.36 12.10
CA GLU A 25 -4.99 -4.13 13.04
C GLU A 25 -6.30 -3.86 12.30
N ILE A 26 -6.27 -3.03 11.27
CA ILE A 26 -7.47 -2.72 10.49
C ILE A 26 -7.98 -3.98 9.79
N GLN A 27 -7.07 -4.77 9.20
CA GLN A 27 -7.44 -6.05 8.59
C GLN A 27 -8.13 -6.97 9.58
N ALA A 28 -7.55 -7.13 10.77
CA ALA A 28 -8.09 -8.03 11.80
C ALA A 28 -9.46 -7.55 12.29
N ALA A 29 -9.57 -6.23 12.55
CA ALA A 29 -10.81 -5.66 13.06
C ALA A 29 -11.96 -5.75 12.07
N ARG A 30 -11.67 -5.71 10.77
CA ARG A 30 -12.69 -5.70 9.72
C ARG A 30 -12.80 -7.00 8.96
N GLY A 31 -11.97 -7.99 9.28
CA GLY A 31 -11.96 -9.26 8.56
C GLY A 31 -11.57 -9.13 7.10
N LEU A 32 -10.61 -8.23 6.80
CA LEU A 32 -10.21 -7.97 5.42
C LEU A 32 -9.06 -8.88 5.00
N ALA A 33 -9.20 -9.51 3.83
CA ALA A 33 -8.09 -10.24 3.22
C ALA A 33 -7.13 -9.22 2.60
N LEU A 34 -5.83 -9.48 2.70
CA LEU A 34 -4.84 -8.55 2.15
C LEU A 34 -5.01 -8.35 0.64
N ALA A 35 -5.37 -9.41 -0.09
CA ALA A 35 -5.61 -9.30 -1.53
C ALA A 35 -6.70 -8.28 -1.86
N ASP A 36 -7.78 -8.28 -1.07
CA ASP A 36 -8.87 -7.31 -1.27
C ASP A 36 -8.42 -5.89 -0.94
N VAL A 37 -7.63 -5.75 0.13
CA VAL A 37 -7.07 -4.46 0.51
C VAL A 37 -6.20 -3.90 -0.63
N VAL A 38 -5.32 -4.74 -1.19
CA VAL A 38 -4.44 -4.32 -2.28
C VAL A 38 -5.24 -3.88 -3.51
N ARG A 39 -6.27 -4.63 -3.90
CA ARG A 39 -7.10 -4.28 -5.06
C ARG A 39 -7.78 -2.93 -4.86
N GLN A 40 -8.36 -2.72 -3.68
CA GLN A 40 -9.05 -1.47 -3.38
C GLN A 40 -8.08 -0.30 -3.25
N LEU A 41 -6.89 -0.54 -2.68
CA LEU A 41 -5.84 0.49 -2.62
C LEU A 41 -5.39 0.90 -4.03
N CYS A 42 -5.28 -0.05 -4.93
CA CYS A 42 -4.88 0.24 -6.30
C CYS A 42 -5.85 1.22 -6.96
N GLU A 43 -7.15 0.96 -6.83
CA GLU A 43 -8.18 1.87 -7.35
C GLU A 43 -8.13 3.24 -6.68
N TYR A 44 -7.92 3.26 -5.37
CA TYR A 44 -7.84 4.51 -4.62
C TYR A 44 -6.65 5.35 -5.05
N VAL A 45 -5.49 4.72 -5.23
CA VAL A 45 -4.25 5.39 -5.63
C VAL A 45 -4.39 6.05 -7.00
N PHE A 46 -5.14 5.44 -7.92
CA PHE A 46 -5.41 6.05 -9.22
C PHE A 46 -6.12 7.40 -9.13
N ARG A 47 -6.85 7.62 -8.05
CA ARG A 47 -7.57 8.89 -7.84
C ARG A 47 -6.74 9.94 -7.11
N LEU A 48 -5.58 9.57 -6.59
CA LEU A 48 -4.71 10.51 -5.89
C LEU A 48 -3.85 11.29 -6.90
N HIS A 49 -3.51 12.50 -6.53
CA HIS A 49 -2.62 13.35 -7.32
C HIS A 49 -1.17 13.02 -6.98
N LEU A 50 -0.68 11.95 -7.58
CA LEU A 50 0.71 11.54 -7.41
C LEU A 50 1.52 11.86 -8.66
N PRO A 51 2.82 12.16 -8.51
CA PRO A 51 3.69 12.26 -9.69
C PRO A 51 3.61 10.97 -10.50
N PRO A 52 3.68 11.05 -11.84
CA PRO A 52 3.52 9.87 -12.69
C PRO A 52 4.46 8.72 -12.35
N LYS A 53 5.70 9.01 -12.02
CA LYS A 53 6.67 7.97 -11.66
C LYS A 53 6.29 7.27 -10.36
N ALA A 54 5.86 8.03 -9.36
CA ALA A 54 5.44 7.47 -8.08
C ALA A 54 4.22 6.57 -8.28
N ARG A 55 3.24 7.02 -9.05
CA ARG A 55 2.04 6.23 -9.34
C ARG A 55 2.40 4.94 -10.08
N ALA A 56 3.21 5.04 -11.13
CA ALA A 56 3.57 3.89 -11.95
C ALA A 56 4.29 2.82 -11.11
N ARG A 57 5.26 3.24 -10.31
CA ARG A 57 6.00 2.32 -9.46
C ARG A 57 5.08 1.67 -8.42
N LEU A 58 4.27 2.48 -7.75
CA LEU A 58 3.39 1.98 -6.69
C LEU A 58 2.37 0.99 -7.23
N VAL A 59 1.73 1.29 -8.35
CA VAL A 59 0.75 0.40 -8.97
C VAL A 59 1.43 -0.90 -9.40
N SER A 60 2.62 -0.81 -10.00
CA SER A 60 3.37 -1.99 -10.42
C SER A 60 3.70 -2.90 -9.23
N GLU A 61 4.17 -2.31 -8.12
CA GLU A 61 4.49 -3.08 -6.91
C GLU A 61 3.24 -3.71 -6.31
N MET A 62 2.12 -2.99 -6.28
CA MET A 62 0.87 -3.53 -5.78
C MET A 62 0.36 -4.69 -6.64
N ALA A 63 0.53 -4.59 -7.96
CA ALA A 63 0.17 -5.68 -8.85
C ALA A 63 1.01 -6.94 -8.56
N ASP A 64 2.31 -6.76 -8.28
CA ASP A 64 3.18 -7.87 -7.92
C ASP A 64 2.77 -8.51 -6.60
N VAL A 65 2.43 -7.69 -5.60
CA VAL A 65 1.95 -8.21 -4.31
C VAL A 65 0.66 -9.01 -4.50
N GLU A 66 -0.29 -8.47 -5.24
CA GLU A 66 -1.56 -9.14 -5.50
C GLU A 66 -1.35 -10.49 -6.19
N HIS A 67 -0.47 -10.51 -7.18
CA HIS A 67 -0.14 -11.73 -7.90
C HIS A 67 0.48 -12.77 -6.96
N ARG A 68 1.45 -12.36 -6.13
CA ARG A 68 2.10 -13.29 -5.20
C ARG A 68 1.12 -13.84 -4.15
N LEU A 69 0.16 -13.04 -3.72
CA LEU A 69 -0.82 -13.47 -2.71
C LEU A 69 -1.66 -14.66 -3.18
N ALA A 70 -1.77 -14.89 -4.48
CA ALA A 70 -2.49 -16.04 -5.00
C ALA A 70 -1.75 -17.37 -4.78
N TYR A 71 -0.45 -17.31 -4.53
CA TYR A 71 0.40 -18.51 -4.47
C TYR A 71 1.15 -18.70 -3.16
N VAL A 72 1.20 -17.68 -2.29
CA VAL A 72 2.03 -17.73 -1.10
C VAL A 72 1.20 -17.99 0.16
N THR A 73 1.89 -18.53 1.15
CA THR A 73 1.29 -18.80 2.46
C THR A 73 1.65 -17.74 3.50
N HIS A 74 2.69 -16.93 3.25
CA HIS A 74 3.15 -15.92 4.19
C HIS A 74 2.61 -14.54 3.84
N GLU A 75 1.36 -14.32 4.23
CA GLU A 75 0.68 -13.04 3.98
C GLU A 75 1.42 -11.87 4.61
N LYS A 76 2.00 -12.08 5.80
CA LYS A 76 2.70 -11.01 6.51
C LYS A 76 3.89 -10.45 5.73
N MET A 77 4.63 -11.31 5.02
CA MET A 77 5.71 -10.84 4.17
C MET A 77 5.20 -9.97 3.03
N GLN A 78 4.03 -10.32 2.50
CA GLN A 78 3.41 -9.53 1.44
C GLN A 78 2.89 -8.18 1.98
N LEU A 79 2.44 -8.17 3.23
CA LEU A 79 2.09 -6.91 3.89
C LEU A 79 3.32 -5.99 3.99
N TYR A 80 4.46 -6.54 4.38
CA TYR A 80 5.70 -5.75 4.44
C TYR A 80 6.11 -5.25 3.06
N ALA A 81 5.93 -6.06 2.03
CA ALA A 81 6.20 -5.63 0.65
C ALA A 81 5.29 -4.45 0.25
N LEU A 82 4.03 -4.51 0.64
CA LEU A 82 3.08 -3.43 0.40
C LEU A 82 3.53 -2.14 1.11
N VAL A 83 3.90 -2.24 2.38
CA VAL A 83 4.38 -1.09 3.15
C VAL A 83 5.63 -0.50 2.49
N GLY A 84 6.55 -1.36 2.04
CA GLY A 84 7.77 -0.93 1.35
C GLY A 84 7.47 -0.22 0.04
N ALA A 85 6.48 -0.68 -0.71
CA ALA A 85 6.05 -0.04 -1.95
C ALA A 85 5.59 1.40 -1.70
N PHE A 86 4.81 1.61 -0.63
CA PHE A 86 4.36 2.95 -0.26
C PHE A 86 5.51 3.81 0.24
N ALA A 87 6.45 3.24 0.98
CA ALA A 87 7.64 3.96 1.44
C ALA A 87 8.47 4.46 0.26
N ALA A 88 8.67 3.62 -0.75
CA ALA A 88 9.39 4.00 -1.97
C ALA A 88 8.63 5.09 -2.74
N ALA A 89 7.31 4.98 -2.81
CA ALA A 89 6.47 5.98 -3.47
C ALA A 89 6.60 7.35 -2.78
N LYS A 90 6.65 7.36 -1.45
CA LYS A 90 6.85 8.62 -0.70
C LYS A 90 8.18 9.28 -1.07
N GLU A 91 9.24 8.51 -1.23
CA GLU A 91 10.53 9.04 -1.68
C GLU A 91 10.43 9.65 -3.07
N ASP A 92 9.71 8.98 -3.98
CA ASP A 92 9.51 9.50 -5.33
C ASP A 92 8.76 10.83 -5.31
N VAL A 93 7.77 10.95 -4.42
CA VAL A 93 7.00 12.19 -4.25
C VAL A 93 7.92 13.32 -3.77
N VAL A 94 8.75 13.04 -2.78
CA VAL A 94 9.70 14.03 -2.24
C VAL A 94 10.69 14.48 -3.32
N LYS A 95 11.25 13.54 -4.08
CA LYS A 95 12.17 13.85 -5.17
C LYS A 95 11.52 14.71 -6.24
N ALA A 96 10.28 14.42 -6.60
CA ALA A 96 9.55 15.20 -7.58
C ALA A 96 9.33 16.63 -7.11
N ALA A 97 9.06 16.82 -5.81
CA ALA A 97 8.84 18.15 -5.24
C ALA A 97 10.12 19.00 -5.21
N VAL A 98 11.30 18.36 -5.11
CA VAL A 98 12.59 19.06 -5.05
C VAL A 98 13.06 19.47 -6.45
N ASN A 99 12.64 18.74 -7.46
CA ASN A 99 13.03 19.04 -8.86
C ASN A 99 12.06 20.02 -9.48
#